data_27e74c41012f7bb2ca362045aeff13ff
#
_entry.id   27e74c41012f7bb2ca362045aeff13ff
#
_cell.length_a   1.000
_cell.length_b   1.000
_cell.length_c   1.000
_cell.angle_alpha   90.00
_cell.angle_beta   90.00
_cell.angle_gamma   90.00
#
_symmetry.space_group_name_H-M   'P 1'
#
loop_
_entity.id
_entity.type
_entity.pdbx_description
1 polymer ?
#
loop_
_entity_poly.entity_id
_entity_poly.type
_entity_poly.pdbx_seq_one_letter_code
_entity_poly.pdbx_strand_id
1 'polypeptide(L)'
;MVWIRSVIRRSASGDINDTAADWTYENTGLFLQDTWALTSQLNLLFGLRIDSTDVPDEPVLNPLFVSKYGFNNNETVDGNELVQPRVGFNYSFDTARPTQLRGGVGLFQGSPPAVWLSNNFTNTGTLI
;
A
#
# COMPACT_ATOMS: atom_id res chain seq x y z
N MET A 1 -11.65 9.63 43.47
CA MET A 1 -12.57 10.30 42.54
C MET A 1 -12.25 9.75 41.15
N VAL A 2 -13.11 8.87 40.63
CA VAL A 2 -12.89 8.21 39.33
C VAL A 2 -13.60 9.05 38.26
N TRP A 3 -12.85 9.63 37.33
CA TRP A 3 -13.43 10.32 36.19
C TRP A 3 -13.72 9.28 35.09
N ILE A 4 -14.99 8.98 34.84
CA ILE A 4 -15.41 8.18 33.71
C ILE A 4 -15.59 9.15 32.54
N ARG A 5 -14.70 9.07 31.55
CA ARG A 5 -14.85 9.78 30.29
C ARG A 5 -15.59 8.88 29.31
N SER A 6 -16.88 9.17 29.08
CA SER A 6 -17.62 8.50 28.00
C SER A 6 -17.35 9.22 26.67
N VAL A 7 -16.96 8.46 25.65
CA VAL A 7 -16.84 8.96 24.27
C VAL A 7 -18.06 8.46 23.51
N ILE A 8 -18.91 9.39 23.09
CA ILE A 8 -20.04 9.08 22.22
C ILE A 8 -19.62 9.35 20.79
N ARG A 9 -19.66 8.32 19.95
CA ARG A 9 -19.48 8.45 18.50
C ARG A 9 -20.87 8.54 17.85
N ARG A 10 -21.04 9.52 16.99
CA ARG A 10 -22.26 9.68 16.19
C ARG A 10 -21.89 9.63 14.71
N SER A 11 -22.69 8.97 13.90
CA SER A 11 -22.54 9.06 12.46
C SER A 11 -23.12 10.38 11.95
N ALA A 12 -22.62 10.88 10.83
CA ALA A 12 -23.15 12.08 10.19
C ALA A 12 -24.59 11.88 9.68
N SER A 13 -24.96 10.64 9.35
CA SER A 13 -26.33 10.24 8.91
C SER A 13 -27.29 10.01 10.06
N GLY A 14 -26.79 9.82 11.29
CA GLY A 14 -27.58 9.43 12.46
C GLY A 14 -27.79 7.91 12.58
N ASP A 15 -27.35 7.11 11.61
CA ASP A 15 -27.38 5.65 11.67
C ASP A 15 -26.08 5.13 12.31
N ILE A 16 -26.21 4.28 13.33
CA ILE A 16 -25.07 3.69 14.04
C ILE A 16 -24.24 2.77 13.14
N ASN A 17 -24.85 2.20 12.11
CA ASN A 17 -24.15 1.32 11.17
C ASN A 17 -23.14 2.09 10.30
N ASP A 18 -23.38 3.37 10.06
CA ASP A 18 -22.47 4.24 9.29
C ASP A 18 -21.25 4.71 10.12
N THR A 19 -21.15 4.30 11.36
CA THR A 19 -19.95 4.56 12.18
C THR A 19 -18.80 3.59 11.89
N ALA A 20 -19.08 2.48 11.22
CA ALA A 20 -18.07 1.53 10.76
C ALA A 20 -17.52 1.97 9.39
N ALA A 21 -16.20 1.88 9.21
CA ALA A 21 -15.63 2.07 7.88
C ALA A 21 -15.97 0.86 7.01
N ASP A 22 -16.61 1.12 5.88
CA ASP A 22 -16.83 0.15 4.80
C ASP A 22 -16.21 0.73 3.53
N TRP A 23 -15.25 0.03 2.96
CA TRP A 23 -14.50 0.47 1.80
C TRP A 23 -13.84 -0.72 1.10
N THR A 24 -13.65 -0.58 -0.20
CA THR A 24 -13.07 -1.59 -1.06
C THR A 24 -11.64 -1.20 -1.45
N TYR A 25 -10.73 -2.15 -1.41
CA TYR A 25 -9.35 -2.00 -1.90
C TYR A 25 -9.06 -3.12 -2.89
N GLU A 26 -8.79 -2.74 -4.10
CA GLU A 26 -8.38 -3.65 -5.16
C GLU A 26 -6.94 -3.33 -5.58
N ASN A 27 -6.15 -4.37 -5.81
CA ASN A 27 -4.80 -4.23 -6.35
C ASN A 27 -4.59 -5.22 -7.48
N THR A 28 -4.40 -4.71 -8.68
CA THR A 28 -4.14 -5.50 -9.89
C THR A 28 -2.67 -5.40 -10.26
N GLY A 29 -1.98 -6.54 -10.35
CA GLY A 29 -0.55 -6.58 -10.66
C GLY A 29 -0.25 -7.43 -11.89
N LEU A 30 0.53 -6.86 -12.82
CA LEU A 30 1.13 -7.58 -13.94
C LEU A 30 2.63 -7.68 -13.73
N PHE A 31 3.20 -8.84 -14.03
CA PHE A 31 4.65 -9.00 -13.93
C PHE A 31 5.21 -9.83 -15.07
N LEU A 32 6.44 -9.51 -15.45
CA LEU A 32 7.29 -10.28 -16.34
C LEU A 32 8.64 -10.48 -15.66
N GLN A 33 9.14 -11.70 -15.72
CA GLN A 33 10.47 -12.02 -15.18
C GLN A 33 11.14 -13.03 -16.07
N ASP A 34 12.44 -12.84 -16.29
CA ASP A 34 13.29 -13.80 -16.99
C ASP A 34 14.60 -14.04 -16.23
N THR A 35 15.18 -15.20 -16.46
CA THR A 35 16.48 -15.59 -15.87
C THR A 35 17.40 -16.12 -16.95
N TRP A 36 18.47 -15.40 -17.21
CA TRP A 36 19.46 -15.75 -18.22
C TRP A 36 20.66 -16.46 -17.61
N ALA A 37 20.93 -17.64 -18.07
CA ALA A 37 22.20 -18.31 -17.85
C ALA A 37 23.24 -17.72 -18.81
N LEU A 38 23.89 -16.63 -18.40
CA LEU A 38 24.85 -15.91 -19.24
C LEU A 38 26.10 -16.76 -19.46
N THR A 39 26.53 -17.50 -18.43
CA THR A 39 27.59 -18.52 -18.49
C THR A 39 27.20 -19.72 -17.63
N SER A 40 28.00 -20.78 -17.63
CA SER A 40 27.81 -21.92 -16.72
C SER A 40 27.90 -21.52 -15.22
N GLN A 41 28.47 -20.36 -14.93
CA GLN A 41 28.70 -19.86 -13.56
C GLN A 41 27.81 -18.69 -13.21
N LEU A 42 27.31 -17.91 -14.19
CA LEU A 42 26.58 -16.65 -13.97
C LEU A 42 25.16 -16.73 -14.51
N ASN A 43 24.20 -16.57 -13.60
CA ASN A 43 22.81 -16.34 -13.92
C ASN A 43 22.42 -14.90 -13.58
N LEU A 44 21.71 -14.24 -14.50
CA LEU A 44 21.13 -12.92 -14.31
C LEU A 44 19.61 -13.03 -14.26
N LEU A 45 18.98 -12.31 -13.37
CA LEU A 45 17.55 -12.21 -13.24
C LEU A 45 17.12 -10.77 -13.56
N PHE A 46 16.14 -10.64 -14.43
CA PHE A 46 15.47 -9.37 -14.74
C PHE A 46 13.98 -9.52 -14.49
N GLY A 47 13.39 -8.55 -13.87
CA GLY A 47 11.96 -8.55 -13.64
C GLY A 47 11.38 -7.14 -13.68
N LEU A 48 10.16 -7.04 -14.15
CA LEU A 48 9.35 -5.84 -14.12
C LEU A 48 7.96 -6.23 -13.60
N ARG A 49 7.47 -5.49 -12.62
CA ARG A 49 6.11 -5.60 -12.13
C ARG A 49 5.47 -4.22 -12.15
N ILE A 50 4.20 -4.16 -12.53
CA ILE A 50 3.37 -2.96 -12.47
C ILE A 50 2.16 -3.31 -11.65
N ASP A 51 1.93 -2.58 -10.57
CA ASP A 51 0.74 -2.68 -9.73
C ASP A 51 -0.10 -1.43 -9.90
N SER A 52 -1.42 -1.61 -10.04
CA SER A 52 -2.43 -0.55 -10.04
C SER A 52 -3.35 -0.76 -8.85
N THR A 53 -3.57 0.31 -8.11
CA THR A 53 -4.45 0.31 -6.94
C THR A 53 -5.74 1.03 -7.26
N ASP A 54 -6.87 0.44 -6.89
CA ASP A 54 -8.21 0.98 -7.05
C ASP A 54 -8.93 1.01 -5.70
N VAL A 55 -9.41 2.19 -5.30
CA VAL A 55 -10.18 2.43 -4.06
C VAL A 55 -11.36 3.31 -4.42
N PRO A 56 -12.45 2.73 -4.95
CA PRO A 56 -13.59 3.49 -5.46
C PRO A 56 -14.36 4.26 -4.39
N ASP A 57 -14.20 3.86 -3.13
CA ASP A 57 -14.85 4.52 -2.01
C ASP A 57 -14.03 5.71 -1.52
N GLU A 58 -14.71 6.82 -1.21
CA GLU A 58 -14.08 8.03 -0.67
C GLU A 58 -14.56 8.31 0.76
N PRO A 59 -13.65 8.78 1.65
CA PRO A 59 -14.06 9.30 2.95
C PRO A 59 -14.99 10.51 2.84
N VAL A 60 -15.85 10.73 3.82
CA VAL A 60 -16.75 11.90 3.83
C VAL A 60 -15.94 13.19 3.86
N LEU A 61 -16.19 14.07 2.87
CA LEU A 61 -15.54 15.38 2.80
C LEU A 61 -15.94 16.25 3.99
N ASN A 62 -14.94 16.84 4.65
CA ASN A 62 -15.14 17.78 5.74
C ASN A 62 -14.86 19.22 5.25
N PRO A 63 -15.91 20.06 5.01
CA PRO A 63 -15.73 21.43 4.52
C PRO A 63 -14.93 22.32 5.46
N LEU A 64 -15.01 22.09 6.78
CA LEU A 64 -14.22 22.84 7.76
C LEU A 64 -12.74 22.51 7.66
N PHE A 65 -12.40 21.25 7.38
CA PHE A 65 -11.02 20.84 7.13
C PHE A 65 -10.47 21.54 5.88
N VAL A 66 -11.23 21.50 4.78
CA VAL A 66 -10.84 22.15 3.52
C VAL A 66 -10.63 23.66 3.72
N SER A 67 -11.55 24.34 4.41
CA SER A 67 -11.44 25.78 4.66
C SER A 67 -10.23 26.15 5.52
N LYS A 68 -9.81 25.26 6.41
CA LYS A 68 -8.69 25.50 7.34
C LYS A 68 -7.32 25.16 6.74
N TYR A 69 -7.24 24.09 5.95
CA TYR A 69 -5.98 23.54 5.48
C TYR A 69 -5.76 23.70 3.97
N GLY A 70 -6.78 24.00 3.19
CA GLY A 70 -6.67 24.28 1.76
C GLY A 70 -6.56 23.05 0.85
N PHE A 71 -6.76 21.83 1.38
CA PHE A 71 -6.80 20.60 0.62
C PHE A 71 -7.90 19.66 1.13
N ASN A 72 -8.30 18.69 0.31
CA ASN A 72 -9.38 17.77 0.63
C ASN A 72 -8.92 16.67 1.58
N ASN A 73 -9.82 16.24 2.49
CA ASN A 73 -9.55 15.11 3.39
C ASN A 73 -10.07 13.77 2.84
N ASN A 74 -10.73 13.75 1.69
CA ASN A 74 -11.32 12.56 1.10
C ASN A 74 -10.47 11.93 -0.02
N GLU A 75 -9.25 12.41 -0.21
CA GLU A 75 -8.31 11.77 -1.13
C GLU A 75 -7.87 10.41 -0.59
N THR A 76 -7.79 9.42 -1.47
CA THR A 76 -7.37 8.06 -1.20
C THR A 76 -6.12 7.70 -2.01
N VAL A 77 -5.73 6.44 -2.00
CA VAL A 77 -4.66 5.91 -2.85
C VAL A 77 -5.18 5.39 -4.19
N ASP A 78 -6.41 5.75 -4.54
CA ASP A 78 -7.05 5.40 -5.79
C ASP A 78 -6.25 5.86 -7.01
N GLY A 79 -6.19 5.01 -8.05
CA GLY A 79 -5.47 5.31 -9.28
C GLY A 79 -3.95 5.35 -9.17
N ASN A 80 -3.37 4.98 -8.03
CA ASN A 80 -1.93 4.93 -7.89
C ASN A 80 -1.34 3.71 -8.61
N GLU A 81 -0.39 3.97 -9.48
CA GLU A 81 0.37 2.95 -10.18
C GLU A 81 1.83 2.95 -9.73
N LEU A 82 2.39 1.75 -9.57
CA LEU A 82 3.79 1.59 -9.20
C LEU A 82 4.49 0.62 -10.14
N VAL A 83 5.55 1.12 -10.78
CA VAL A 83 6.44 0.32 -11.61
C VAL A 83 7.61 -0.18 -10.77
N GLN A 84 7.81 -1.48 -10.74
CA GLN A 84 8.73 -2.19 -9.83
C GLN A 84 9.75 -3.01 -10.64
N PRO A 85 10.82 -2.36 -11.15
CA PRO A 85 11.92 -3.06 -11.78
C PRO A 85 12.76 -3.80 -10.73
N ARG A 86 13.29 -4.96 -11.11
CA ARG A 86 14.25 -5.71 -10.29
C ARG A 86 15.32 -6.37 -11.15
N VAL A 87 16.53 -6.40 -10.63
CA VAL A 87 17.67 -7.06 -11.24
C VAL A 87 18.39 -7.86 -10.17
N GLY A 88 18.80 -9.07 -10.52
CA GLY A 88 19.57 -9.93 -9.61
C GLY A 88 20.63 -10.70 -10.36
N PHE A 89 21.59 -11.23 -9.63
CA PHE A 89 22.59 -12.14 -10.14
C PHE A 89 22.91 -13.25 -9.15
N ASN A 90 23.34 -14.38 -9.68
CA ASN A 90 23.91 -15.49 -8.94
C ASN A 90 25.15 -15.98 -9.68
N TYR A 91 26.30 -15.90 -9.00
CA TYR A 91 27.57 -16.36 -9.53
C TYR A 91 28.09 -17.54 -8.70
N SER A 92 28.33 -18.67 -9.35
CA SER A 92 28.87 -19.88 -8.75
C SER A 92 30.34 -19.97 -9.07
N PHE A 93 31.19 -19.97 -8.04
CA PHE A 93 32.63 -20.10 -8.21
C PHE A 93 33.01 -21.56 -8.48
N ASP A 94 33.95 -21.77 -9.40
CA ASP A 94 34.55 -23.08 -9.67
C ASP A 94 35.65 -23.34 -8.66
N THR A 95 35.27 -23.79 -7.47
CA THR A 95 36.17 -24.02 -6.34
C THR A 95 35.90 -25.39 -5.73
N ALA A 96 36.91 -25.96 -5.04
CA ALA A 96 36.79 -27.26 -4.38
C ALA A 96 35.64 -27.32 -3.36
N ARG A 97 35.20 -26.18 -2.82
CA ARG A 97 34.02 -26.06 -1.97
C ARG A 97 32.97 -25.26 -2.71
N PRO A 98 31.71 -25.73 -2.76
CA PRO A 98 30.61 -24.96 -3.37
C PRO A 98 30.52 -23.57 -2.77
N THR A 99 30.84 -22.55 -3.57
CA THR A 99 30.80 -21.14 -3.17
C THR A 99 29.95 -20.37 -4.15
N GLN A 100 29.04 -19.55 -3.65
CA GLN A 100 28.18 -18.72 -4.45
C GLN A 100 28.17 -17.28 -3.93
N LEU A 101 28.13 -16.33 -4.85
CA LEU A 101 27.86 -14.91 -4.59
C LEU A 101 26.54 -14.55 -5.28
N ARG A 102 25.60 -14.01 -4.52
CA ARG A 102 24.33 -13.54 -5.06
C ARG A 102 24.01 -12.14 -4.55
N GLY A 103 23.36 -11.37 -5.36
CA GLY A 103 22.91 -10.03 -5.03
C GLY A 103 21.82 -9.55 -5.97
N GLY A 104 21.20 -8.45 -5.61
CA GLY A 104 20.18 -7.84 -6.45
C GLY A 104 19.70 -6.52 -5.88
N VAL A 105 18.99 -5.79 -6.71
CA VAL A 105 18.34 -4.53 -6.37
C VAL A 105 16.99 -4.49 -7.07
N GLY A 106 16.00 -3.88 -6.43
CA GLY A 106 14.67 -3.70 -7.01
C GLY A 106 13.82 -2.74 -6.20
N LEU A 107 12.76 -2.31 -6.82
CA LEU A 107 11.66 -1.62 -6.16
C LEU A 107 10.58 -2.65 -5.82
N PHE A 108 10.02 -2.52 -4.63
CA PHE A 108 8.99 -3.43 -4.15
C PHE A 108 7.90 -2.65 -3.44
N GLN A 109 6.66 -2.93 -3.76
CA GLN A 109 5.52 -2.41 -3.02
C GLN A 109 5.27 -3.25 -1.78
N GLY A 110 5.22 -2.60 -0.62
CA GLY A 110 4.66 -3.20 0.59
C GLY A 110 3.15 -3.03 0.64
N SER A 111 2.43 -4.00 1.23
CA SER A 111 1.00 -3.82 1.50
C SER A 111 0.83 -2.87 2.68
N PRO A 112 0.15 -1.71 2.51
CA PRO A 112 -0.14 -0.83 3.62
C PRO A 112 -1.08 -1.53 4.61
N PRO A 113 -0.91 -1.33 5.93
CA PRO A 113 -1.87 -1.83 6.90
C PRO A 113 -3.27 -1.24 6.62
N ALA A 114 -4.29 -2.09 6.51
CA ALA A 114 -5.68 -1.66 6.24
C ALA A 114 -6.19 -0.61 7.24
N VAL A 115 -5.69 -0.65 8.49
CA VAL A 115 -6.05 0.31 9.52
C VAL A 115 -5.68 1.76 9.17
N TRP A 116 -4.65 1.99 8.38
CA TRP A 116 -4.28 3.34 7.96
C TRP A 116 -5.30 3.95 7.01
N LEU A 117 -5.83 3.15 6.10
CA LEU A 117 -6.91 3.57 5.21
C LEU A 117 -8.23 3.69 5.99
N SER A 118 -8.58 2.68 6.79
CA SER A 118 -9.81 2.71 7.62
C SER A 118 -9.90 3.93 8.53
N ASN A 119 -8.76 4.42 9.04
CA ASN A 119 -8.74 5.61 9.88
C ASN A 119 -9.22 6.86 9.13
N ASN A 120 -8.96 6.98 7.84
CA ASN A 120 -9.43 8.11 7.04
C ASN A 120 -10.95 8.07 6.85
N PHE A 121 -11.54 6.89 6.75
CA PHE A 121 -13.00 6.72 6.63
C PHE A 121 -13.72 6.95 7.96
N THR A 122 -13.13 6.54 9.10
CA THR A 122 -13.76 6.67 10.42
C THR A 122 -13.49 8.00 11.12
N ASN A 123 -12.40 8.68 10.79
CA ASN A 123 -11.96 9.91 11.48
C ASN A 123 -11.97 11.13 10.54
N THR A 124 -13.06 11.34 9.83
CA THR A 124 -13.22 12.47 8.90
C THR A 124 -13.30 13.84 9.59
N GLY A 125 -13.44 13.87 10.92
CA GLY A 125 -13.67 15.08 11.69
C GLY A 125 -15.08 15.65 11.57
N THR A 126 -15.98 14.97 10.86
CA THR A 126 -17.41 15.30 10.77
C THR A 126 -18.24 14.60 11.84
N LEU A 127 -17.65 13.62 12.54
CA LEU A 127 -18.27 12.93 13.67
C LEU A 127 -18.12 13.76 14.92
N ILE A 128 -19.20 14.11 15.55
CA ILE A 128 -19.27 14.88 16.80
C ILE A 128 -19.54 13.93 17.97
#